data_d25f30102dc68d5988e67b5392c03c3e
#
_entry.id   d25f30102dc68d5988e67b5392c03c3e
#
_cell.length_a   1.000
_cell.length_b   1.000
_cell.length_c   1.000
_cell.angle_alpha   90.00
_cell.angle_beta   90.00
_cell.angle_gamma   90.00
#
_symmetry.space_group_name_H-M   'P 1'
#
loop_
_entity.id
_entity.type
_entity.pdbx_description
1 polymer ?
#
loop_
_entity_poly.entity_id
_entity_poly.type
_entity_poly.pdbx_seq_one_letter_code
_entity_poly.pdbx_strand_id
1 'polypeptide(L)'
;YLCLAHMSDEGLEQKYIQEAFDTNWVVPLGPNVNAFEAQLKEFHGGKNEAVALSAGTAAVHLGLLACGVGPGDEVCVQSFTFCASSHPITYLGATPVFIDSEKETWNMDPELLEQAIEDRIAKTGKKPKAIVPVALYGMPYNCDRIMEVAKKYDIPVVEDAAEGFGSCYKGQMLGTFGRFGVLSFNGNKMITTSGGGALLCQTAEDKEKIMW
;
A
#
# COMPACT_ATOMS: atom_id res chain seq x y z
N TYR A 1 -14.65 -18.40 1.31
CA TYR A 1 -15.81 -17.51 1.13
C TYR A 1 -15.30 -16.08 1.07
N LEU A 2 -15.41 -15.46 -0.09
CA LEU A 2 -15.21 -14.01 -0.22
C LEU A 2 -16.53 -13.35 0.16
N CYS A 3 -16.64 -12.86 1.40
CA CYS A 3 -17.80 -12.11 1.84
C CYS A 3 -17.72 -10.69 1.29
N LEU A 4 -18.81 -10.21 0.70
CA LEU A 4 -18.96 -8.76 0.45
C LEU A 4 -19.08 -8.04 1.79
N ALA A 5 -18.46 -6.87 1.89
CA ALA A 5 -18.68 -5.98 3.01
C ALA A 5 -20.16 -5.59 3.08
N HIS A 6 -20.71 -5.51 4.28
CA HIS A 6 -22.07 -5.04 4.53
C HIS A 6 -22.07 -3.95 5.60
N MET A 7 -23.18 -3.23 5.70
CA MET A 7 -23.33 -2.12 6.63
C MET A 7 -23.26 -2.61 8.09
N SER A 8 -22.87 -1.71 9.00
CA SER A 8 -22.92 -2.02 10.42
C SER A 8 -24.35 -2.18 10.91
N ASP A 9 -24.57 -3.09 11.86
CA ASP A 9 -25.90 -3.29 12.46
C ASP A 9 -26.36 -2.07 13.28
N GLU A 10 -25.43 -1.22 13.68
CA GLU A 10 -25.66 -0.01 14.48
C GLU A 10 -26.06 1.20 13.63
N GLY A 11 -25.99 1.11 12.29
CA GLY A 11 -26.32 2.21 11.37
C GLY A 11 -25.35 3.39 11.44
N LEU A 12 -24.09 3.15 11.83
CA LEU A 12 -23.07 4.18 12.00
C LEU A 12 -22.78 4.94 10.71
N GLU A 13 -22.82 4.27 9.56
CA GLU A 13 -22.57 4.88 8.26
C GLU A 13 -23.59 5.98 7.97
N GLN A 14 -24.89 5.71 8.20
CA GLN A 14 -25.94 6.71 7.99
C GLN A 14 -25.81 7.87 8.98
N LYS A 15 -25.45 7.58 10.23
CA LYS A 15 -25.21 8.62 11.25
C LYS A 15 -24.09 9.58 10.81
N TYR A 16 -22.95 9.07 10.37
CA TYR A 16 -21.85 9.91 9.91
C TYR A 16 -22.18 10.70 8.64
N ILE A 17 -22.94 10.11 7.72
CA ILE A 17 -23.43 10.80 6.52
C ILE A 17 -24.36 11.96 6.94
N GLN A 18 -25.33 11.70 7.82
CA GLN A 18 -26.26 12.72 8.29
C GLN A 18 -25.52 13.86 9.02
N GLU A 19 -24.58 13.53 9.89
CA GLU A 19 -23.76 14.51 10.59
C GLU A 19 -22.97 15.40 9.62
N ALA A 20 -22.40 14.81 8.55
CA ALA A 20 -21.68 15.58 7.54
C ALA A 20 -22.59 16.59 6.82
N PHE A 21 -23.83 16.21 6.51
CA PHE A 21 -24.82 17.12 5.93
C PHE A 21 -25.29 18.20 6.92
N ASP A 22 -25.59 17.82 8.15
CA ASP A 22 -26.09 18.74 9.19
C ASP A 22 -25.05 19.80 9.54
N THR A 23 -23.76 19.44 9.48
CA THR A 23 -22.64 20.32 9.79
C THR A 23 -22.00 20.96 8.56
N ASN A 24 -22.52 20.69 7.36
CA ASN A 24 -22.04 21.18 6.07
C ASN A 24 -20.58 20.76 5.71
N TRP A 25 -20.14 19.58 6.20
CA TRP A 25 -18.85 18.99 5.87
C TRP A 25 -18.95 17.98 4.71
N VAL A 26 -19.43 18.43 3.54
CA VAL A 26 -19.58 17.62 2.31
C VAL A 26 -18.42 17.85 1.34
N VAL A 27 -17.21 17.94 1.85
CA VAL A 27 -15.96 18.19 1.12
C VAL A 27 -14.91 17.16 1.50
N PRO A 28 -13.84 16.96 0.71
CA PRO A 28 -12.79 15.96 0.99
C PRO A 28 -11.84 16.37 2.14
N LEU A 29 -12.34 17.09 3.10
CA LEU A 29 -11.68 17.58 4.30
C LEU A 29 -12.65 17.54 5.46
N GLY A 30 -12.16 17.69 6.68
CA GLY A 30 -13.01 17.90 7.84
C GLY A 30 -12.89 16.83 8.93
N PRO A 31 -13.78 16.88 9.95
CA PRO A 31 -13.65 16.04 11.13
C PRO A 31 -13.62 14.55 10.85
N ASN A 32 -14.45 14.07 9.92
CA ASN A 32 -14.54 12.65 9.59
C ASN A 32 -13.25 12.13 8.91
N VAL A 33 -12.64 12.90 8.00
CA VAL A 33 -11.36 12.53 7.38
C VAL A 33 -10.25 12.50 8.42
N ASN A 34 -10.18 13.52 9.29
CA ASN A 34 -9.17 13.57 10.34
C ASN A 34 -9.32 12.42 11.34
N ALA A 35 -10.57 12.09 11.73
CA ALA A 35 -10.85 10.97 12.62
C ALA A 35 -10.50 9.62 11.95
N PHE A 36 -10.79 9.45 10.67
CA PHE A 36 -10.45 8.27 9.90
C PHE A 36 -8.93 8.05 9.84
N GLU A 37 -8.15 9.08 9.52
CA GLU A 37 -6.69 8.99 9.52
C GLU A 37 -6.13 8.66 10.92
N ALA A 38 -6.67 9.28 11.97
CA ALA A 38 -6.27 9.02 13.35
C ALA A 38 -6.58 7.57 13.77
N GLN A 39 -7.76 7.06 13.43
CA GLN A 39 -8.16 5.68 13.71
C GLN A 39 -7.35 4.67 12.92
N LEU A 40 -7.03 4.94 11.66
CA LEU A 40 -6.13 4.08 10.87
C LEU A 40 -4.74 4.01 11.51
N LYS A 41 -4.20 5.14 11.94
CA LYS A 41 -2.93 5.20 12.67
C LYS A 41 -2.98 4.34 13.93
N GLU A 42 -4.01 4.51 14.75
CA GLU A 42 -4.19 3.75 16.00
C GLU A 42 -4.33 2.25 15.72
N PHE A 43 -5.18 1.87 14.76
CA PHE A 43 -5.41 0.48 14.37
C PHE A 43 -4.13 -0.22 13.92
N HIS A 44 -3.22 0.47 13.24
CA HIS A 44 -1.92 -0.04 12.80
C HIS A 44 -0.80 0.14 13.84
N GLY A 45 -1.15 0.28 15.13
CA GLY A 45 -0.20 0.30 16.24
C GLY A 45 0.41 1.67 16.57
N GLY A 46 -0.15 2.76 16.03
CA GLY A 46 0.14 4.14 16.44
C GLY A 46 1.46 4.73 15.93
N LYS A 47 2.28 3.96 15.22
CA LYS A 47 3.63 4.39 14.79
C LYS A 47 3.65 5.07 13.43
N ASN A 48 2.83 4.59 12.50
CA ASN A 48 2.75 5.12 11.14
C ASN A 48 1.73 6.26 11.07
N GLU A 49 2.03 7.29 10.30
CA GLU A 49 1.03 8.29 9.91
C GLU A 49 0.13 7.72 8.82
N ALA A 50 -1.12 8.22 8.72
CA ALA A 50 -2.05 7.83 7.68
C ALA A 50 -2.52 9.05 6.87
N VAL A 51 -2.72 8.84 5.56
CA VAL A 51 -3.31 9.82 4.63
C VAL A 51 -4.45 9.15 3.90
N ALA A 52 -5.66 9.71 4.02
CA ALA A 52 -6.83 9.26 3.28
C ALA A 52 -6.73 9.67 1.80
N LEU A 53 -7.02 8.73 0.90
CA LEU A 53 -6.90 8.90 -0.55
C LEU A 53 -8.14 8.36 -1.26
N SER A 54 -8.30 8.72 -2.52
CA SER A 54 -9.45 8.32 -3.33
C SER A 54 -9.47 6.83 -3.74
N ALA A 55 -8.32 6.16 -3.71
CA ALA A 55 -8.19 4.75 -4.08
C ALA A 55 -6.86 4.16 -3.61
N GLY A 56 -6.78 2.82 -3.47
CA GLY A 56 -5.52 2.12 -3.27
C GLY A 56 -4.52 2.33 -4.41
N THR A 57 -5.00 2.41 -5.65
CA THR A 57 -4.16 2.75 -6.82
C THR A 57 -3.48 4.12 -6.67
N ALA A 58 -4.21 5.12 -6.15
CA ALA A 58 -3.64 6.42 -5.86
C ALA A 58 -2.58 6.34 -4.75
N ALA A 59 -2.79 5.48 -3.75
CA ALA A 59 -1.82 5.24 -2.69
C ALA A 59 -0.52 4.61 -3.22
N VAL A 60 -0.60 3.59 -4.11
CA VAL A 60 0.60 3.05 -4.78
C VAL A 60 1.32 4.13 -5.57
N HIS A 61 0.57 4.93 -6.35
CA HIS A 61 1.15 6.00 -7.17
C HIS A 61 1.92 7.02 -6.34
N LEU A 62 1.29 7.56 -5.29
CA LEU A 62 1.91 8.55 -4.42
C LEU A 62 3.07 7.98 -3.61
N GLY A 63 2.98 6.74 -3.12
CA GLY A 63 4.07 6.06 -2.44
C GLY A 63 5.31 5.91 -3.34
N LEU A 64 5.12 5.51 -4.60
CA LEU A 64 6.20 5.42 -5.57
C LEU A 64 6.78 6.80 -5.93
N LEU A 65 5.93 7.80 -6.13
CA LEU A 65 6.36 9.18 -6.38
C LEU A 65 7.19 9.72 -5.22
N ALA A 66 6.77 9.49 -3.97
CA ALA A 66 7.50 9.89 -2.77
C ALA A 66 8.84 9.14 -2.59
N CYS A 67 8.97 7.93 -3.14
CA CYS A 67 10.25 7.22 -3.27
C CYS A 67 11.14 7.81 -4.37
N GLY A 68 10.67 8.80 -5.13
CA GLY A 68 11.40 9.44 -6.21
C GLY A 68 11.46 8.62 -7.48
N VAL A 69 10.47 7.73 -7.71
CA VAL A 69 10.33 6.98 -8.97
C VAL A 69 9.92 7.93 -10.09
N GLY A 70 10.58 7.82 -11.23
CA GLY A 70 10.32 8.65 -12.40
C GLY A 70 10.76 7.99 -13.72
N PRO A 71 10.73 8.73 -14.82
CA PRO A 71 11.08 8.22 -16.14
C PRO A 71 12.49 7.61 -16.18
N GLY A 72 12.58 6.38 -16.72
CA GLY A 72 13.82 5.64 -16.85
C GLY A 72 14.27 4.90 -15.58
N ASP A 73 13.48 4.93 -14.52
CA ASP A 73 13.67 4.07 -13.36
C ASP A 73 13.00 2.70 -13.56
N GLU A 74 13.42 1.74 -12.76
CA GLU A 74 12.82 0.40 -12.69
C GLU A 74 12.28 0.15 -11.29
N VAL A 75 11.17 -0.59 -11.19
CA VAL A 75 10.53 -0.96 -9.91
C VAL A 75 10.24 -2.45 -9.92
N CYS A 76 10.77 -3.18 -8.93
CA CYS A 76 10.43 -4.59 -8.74
C CYS A 76 9.00 -4.69 -8.18
N VAL A 77 8.16 -5.49 -8.83
CA VAL A 77 6.75 -5.66 -8.45
C VAL A 77 6.35 -7.12 -8.59
N GLN A 78 5.51 -7.60 -7.69
CA GLN A 78 4.94 -8.94 -7.76
C GLN A 78 4.18 -9.15 -9.08
N SER A 79 4.38 -10.31 -9.74
CA SER A 79 3.72 -10.63 -11.01
C SER A 79 2.26 -11.08 -10.80
N PHE A 80 2.04 -11.89 -9.78
CA PHE A 80 0.70 -12.38 -9.44
C PHE A 80 0.01 -11.39 -8.49
N THR A 81 -0.67 -10.41 -9.09
CA THR A 81 -1.36 -9.33 -8.39
C THR A 81 -2.43 -8.69 -9.26
N PHE A 82 -3.27 -7.87 -8.67
CA PHE A 82 -4.13 -6.96 -9.40
C PHE A 82 -3.30 -5.86 -10.07
N CYS A 83 -3.69 -5.44 -11.27
CA CYS A 83 -2.93 -4.48 -12.10
C CYS A 83 -2.64 -3.13 -11.42
N ALA A 84 -3.39 -2.77 -10.37
CA ALA A 84 -3.16 -1.54 -9.61
C ALA A 84 -1.81 -1.49 -8.87
N SER A 85 -1.15 -2.64 -8.65
CA SER A 85 0.21 -2.65 -8.10
C SER A 85 1.26 -2.23 -9.14
N SER A 86 1.03 -2.52 -10.43
CA SER A 86 2.01 -2.29 -11.52
C SER A 86 1.73 -1.07 -12.39
N HIS A 87 0.44 -0.74 -12.65
CA HIS A 87 0.09 0.40 -13.50
C HIS A 87 0.66 1.75 -13.01
N PRO A 88 0.63 2.08 -11.70
CA PRO A 88 1.22 3.33 -11.22
C PRO A 88 2.71 3.50 -11.51
N ILE A 89 3.45 2.39 -11.68
CA ILE A 89 4.85 2.43 -12.13
C ILE A 89 4.92 3.05 -13.53
N THR A 90 4.04 2.61 -14.42
CA THR A 90 3.99 3.15 -15.80
C THR A 90 3.45 4.57 -15.87
N TYR A 91 2.57 4.98 -14.94
CA TYR A 91 2.11 6.39 -14.86
C TYR A 91 3.28 7.35 -14.58
N LEU A 92 4.29 6.88 -13.85
CA LEU A 92 5.50 7.65 -13.55
C LEU A 92 6.57 7.56 -14.65
N GLY A 93 6.29 6.87 -15.77
CA GLY A 93 7.26 6.66 -16.86
C GLY A 93 8.36 5.67 -16.51
N ALA A 94 8.20 4.91 -15.43
CA ALA A 94 9.12 3.88 -14.99
C ALA A 94 8.73 2.50 -15.58
N THR A 95 9.63 1.55 -15.50
CA THR A 95 9.45 0.19 -16.01
C THR A 95 9.23 -0.81 -14.89
N PRO A 96 8.12 -1.59 -14.88
CA PRO A 96 7.95 -2.67 -13.93
C PRO A 96 8.88 -3.85 -14.25
N VAL A 97 9.56 -4.35 -13.22
CA VAL A 97 10.32 -5.60 -13.25
C VAL A 97 9.51 -6.62 -12.46
N PHE A 98 8.86 -7.52 -13.18
CA PHE A 98 7.97 -8.50 -12.55
C PHE A 98 8.75 -9.63 -11.89
N ILE A 99 8.44 -9.88 -10.62
CA ILE A 99 9.01 -10.96 -9.81
C ILE A 99 7.96 -12.04 -9.65
N ASP A 100 8.33 -13.27 -9.93
CA ASP A 100 7.45 -14.42 -9.83
C ASP A 100 7.18 -14.81 -8.38
N SER A 101 6.21 -15.69 -8.19
CA SER A 101 5.68 -16.10 -6.89
C SER A 101 6.44 -17.29 -6.31
N GLU A 102 6.65 -17.29 -4.99
CA GLU A 102 7.03 -18.50 -4.28
C GLU A 102 5.81 -19.45 -4.06
N LYS A 103 6.08 -20.69 -3.70
CA LYS A 103 5.08 -21.77 -3.74
C LYS A 103 4.17 -21.85 -2.51
N GLU A 104 4.55 -21.23 -1.39
CA GLU A 104 3.83 -21.40 -0.12
C GLU A 104 2.66 -20.42 -0.01
N THR A 105 2.88 -19.15 -0.31
CA THR A 105 1.89 -18.08 -0.18
C THR A 105 1.43 -17.51 -1.50
N TRP A 106 2.13 -17.82 -2.61
CA TRP A 106 1.93 -17.27 -3.95
C TRP A 106 2.25 -15.78 -4.05
N ASN A 107 2.89 -15.22 -3.05
CA ASN A 107 3.39 -13.87 -3.06
C ASN A 107 4.82 -13.80 -3.65
N MET A 108 5.38 -12.61 -3.70
CA MET A 108 6.71 -12.34 -4.28
C MET A 108 7.78 -13.27 -3.69
N ASP A 109 8.49 -13.98 -4.57
CA ASP A 109 9.63 -14.81 -4.18
C ASP A 109 10.84 -13.91 -3.82
N PRO A 110 11.34 -13.95 -2.58
CA PRO A 110 12.45 -13.10 -2.15
C PRO A 110 13.78 -13.47 -2.81
N GLU A 111 13.98 -14.73 -3.19
CA GLU A 111 15.21 -15.16 -3.87
C GLU A 111 15.22 -14.69 -5.34
N LEU A 112 14.07 -14.75 -6.02
CA LEU A 112 13.92 -14.18 -7.35
C LEU A 112 13.99 -12.66 -7.33
N LEU A 113 13.48 -12.00 -6.28
CA LEU A 113 13.66 -10.57 -6.10
C LEU A 113 15.13 -10.18 -6.05
N GLU A 114 15.92 -10.89 -5.23
CA GLU A 114 17.36 -10.62 -5.09
C GLU A 114 18.09 -10.84 -6.42
N GLN A 115 17.82 -11.95 -7.12
CA GLN A 115 18.38 -12.23 -8.43
C GLN A 115 18.02 -11.14 -9.46
N ALA A 116 16.77 -10.67 -9.45
CA ALA A 116 16.34 -9.61 -10.36
C ALA A 116 17.07 -8.29 -10.08
N ILE A 117 17.26 -7.93 -8.82
CA ILE A 117 18.01 -6.72 -8.44
C ILE A 117 19.46 -6.82 -8.96
N GLU A 118 20.12 -7.95 -8.73
CA GLU A 118 21.50 -8.18 -9.21
C GLU A 118 21.60 -8.14 -10.74
N ASP A 119 20.65 -8.77 -11.44
CA ASP A 119 20.56 -8.74 -12.89
C ASP A 119 20.39 -7.31 -13.43
N ARG A 120 19.49 -6.51 -12.80
CA ARG A 120 19.27 -5.12 -13.22
C ARG A 120 20.51 -4.26 -13.00
N ILE A 121 21.16 -4.40 -11.85
CA ILE A 121 22.43 -3.70 -11.58
C ILE A 121 23.49 -4.07 -12.62
N ALA A 122 23.63 -5.36 -12.91
CA ALA A 122 24.61 -5.83 -13.91
C ALA A 122 24.33 -5.31 -15.33
N LYS A 123 23.06 -5.26 -15.74
CA LYS A 123 22.66 -4.86 -17.11
C LYS A 123 22.54 -3.35 -17.31
N THR A 124 22.09 -2.62 -16.28
CA THR A 124 21.77 -1.19 -16.41
C THR A 124 22.74 -0.27 -15.66
N GLY A 125 23.56 -0.83 -14.77
CA GLY A 125 24.41 -0.07 -13.86
C GLY A 125 23.63 0.63 -12.72
N LYS A 126 22.31 0.39 -12.61
CA LYS A 126 21.42 1.01 -11.61
C LYS A 126 20.62 -0.04 -10.85
N LYS A 127 20.43 0.20 -9.56
CA LYS A 127 19.48 -0.60 -8.74
C LYS A 127 18.04 -0.17 -9.05
N PRO A 128 17.05 -1.05 -8.94
CA PRO A 128 15.64 -0.67 -8.96
C PRO A 128 15.34 0.39 -7.90
N LYS A 129 14.41 1.30 -8.22
CA LYS A 129 14.11 2.47 -7.40
C LYS A 129 13.20 2.18 -6.21
N ALA A 130 12.35 1.15 -6.33
CA ALA A 130 11.45 0.68 -5.28
C ALA A 130 11.13 -0.81 -5.46
N ILE A 131 10.59 -1.43 -4.40
CA ILE A 131 10.03 -2.78 -4.39
C ILE A 131 8.57 -2.68 -3.97
N VAL A 132 7.68 -3.38 -4.70
CA VAL A 132 6.24 -3.44 -4.41
C VAL A 132 5.84 -4.90 -4.17
N PRO A 133 6.02 -5.44 -2.94
CA PRO A 133 5.44 -6.70 -2.55
C PRO A 133 3.94 -6.53 -2.31
N VAL A 134 3.16 -7.58 -2.52
CA VAL A 134 1.70 -7.56 -2.36
C VAL A 134 1.28 -8.62 -1.36
N ALA A 135 0.35 -8.30 -0.49
CA ALA A 135 -0.34 -9.26 0.38
C ALA A 135 -1.57 -9.81 -0.35
N LEU A 136 -1.35 -10.69 -1.33
CA LEU A 136 -2.40 -11.20 -2.20
C LEU A 136 -3.47 -11.95 -1.38
N TYR A 137 -4.74 -11.57 -1.59
CA TYR A 137 -5.88 -12.10 -0.83
C TYR A 137 -5.73 -12.04 0.70
N GLY A 138 -4.93 -11.09 1.20
CA GLY A 138 -4.68 -10.91 2.62
C GLY A 138 -3.64 -11.87 3.22
N MET A 139 -3.02 -12.74 2.40
CA MET A 139 -1.93 -13.60 2.84
C MET A 139 -0.64 -12.78 2.97
N PRO A 140 0.00 -12.77 4.16
CA PRO A 140 1.29 -12.11 4.30
C PRO A 140 2.35 -12.73 3.38
N TYR A 141 3.11 -11.89 2.70
CA TYR A 141 4.33 -12.30 2.02
C TYR A 141 5.46 -12.56 3.04
N ASN A 142 6.57 -13.13 2.63
CA ASN A 142 7.74 -13.32 3.52
C ASN A 142 8.39 -11.96 3.85
N CYS A 143 7.76 -11.24 4.81
CA CYS A 143 8.17 -9.88 5.16
C CYS A 143 9.63 -9.80 5.61
N ASP A 144 10.10 -10.76 6.40
CA ASP A 144 11.48 -10.75 6.91
C ASP A 144 12.49 -10.78 5.75
N ARG A 145 12.32 -11.71 4.80
CA ARG A 145 13.25 -11.87 3.69
C ARG A 145 13.18 -10.72 2.68
N ILE A 146 11.96 -10.25 2.36
CA ILE A 146 11.80 -9.09 1.47
C ILE A 146 12.44 -7.84 2.08
N MET A 147 12.24 -7.60 3.38
CA MET A 147 12.83 -6.45 4.06
C MET A 147 14.35 -6.58 4.23
N GLU A 148 14.88 -7.80 4.40
CA GLU A 148 16.32 -8.06 4.40
C GLU A 148 16.95 -7.71 3.05
N VAL A 149 16.36 -8.19 1.94
CA VAL A 149 16.81 -7.87 0.58
C VAL A 149 16.72 -6.36 0.33
N ALA A 150 15.60 -5.74 0.65
CA ALA A 150 15.41 -4.30 0.51
C ALA A 150 16.49 -3.48 1.24
N LYS A 151 16.80 -3.88 2.48
CA LYS A 151 17.85 -3.27 3.30
C LYS A 151 19.24 -3.49 2.73
N LYS A 152 19.55 -4.71 2.24
CA LYS A 152 20.85 -5.06 1.64
C LYS A 152 21.20 -4.13 0.49
N TYR A 153 20.22 -3.82 -0.35
CA TYR A 153 20.41 -2.98 -1.54
C TYR A 153 20.00 -1.52 -1.31
N ASP A 154 19.56 -1.16 -0.10
CA ASP A 154 19.06 0.18 0.21
C ASP A 154 17.99 0.64 -0.82
N ILE A 155 16.92 -0.15 -0.94
CA ILE A 155 15.78 0.10 -1.83
C ILE A 155 14.53 0.25 -0.96
N PRO A 156 13.76 1.35 -1.10
CA PRO A 156 12.52 1.53 -0.34
C PRO A 156 11.45 0.53 -0.78
N VAL A 157 10.62 0.12 0.17
CA VAL A 157 9.47 -0.77 -0.03
C VAL A 157 8.19 0.05 0.04
N VAL A 158 7.33 -0.09 -0.96
CA VAL A 158 5.93 0.33 -0.98
C VAL A 158 5.09 -0.94 -0.87
N GLU A 159 4.63 -1.25 0.32
CA GLU A 159 3.89 -2.47 0.63
C GLU A 159 2.44 -2.35 0.14
N ASP A 160 2.06 -3.16 -0.84
CA ASP A 160 0.66 -3.21 -1.29
C ASP A 160 -0.15 -4.16 -0.40
N ALA A 161 -0.71 -3.58 0.66
CA ALA A 161 -1.61 -4.25 1.60
C ALA A 161 -3.09 -3.95 1.29
N ALA A 162 -3.43 -3.67 0.02
CA ALA A 162 -4.80 -3.37 -0.40
C ALA A 162 -5.80 -4.49 -0.08
N GLU A 163 -5.34 -5.70 0.13
CA GLU A 163 -6.14 -6.86 0.56
C GLU A 163 -5.75 -7.36 1.96
N GLY A 164 -4.72 -6.76 2.56
CA GLY A 164 -4.12 -7.19 3.82
C GLY A 164 -4.63 -6.45 5.06
N PHE A 165 -5.73 -5.69 4.97
CA PHE A 165 -6.25 -4.94 6.11
C PHE A 165 -6.59 -5.88 7.29
N GLY A 166 -5.93 -5.67 8.43
CA GLY A 166 -6.10 -6.50 9.64
C GLY A 166 -5.28 -7.80 9.65
N SER A 167 -4.65 -8.19 8.54
CA SER A 167 -3.72 -9.33 8.53
C SER A 167 -2.40 -8.97 9.21
N CYS A 168 -1.77 -9.96 9.82
CA CYS A 168 -0.51 -9.80 10.56
C CYS A 168 0.54 -10.82 10.12
N TYR A 169 1.79 -10.38 10.09
CA TYR A 169 2.95 -11.24 9.99
C TYR A 169 3.74 -11.15 11.29
N LYS A 170 3.87 -12.28 12.00
CA LYS A 170 4.58 -12.36 13.32
C LYS A 170 4.14 -11.26 14.32
N GLY A 171 2.86 -10.95 14.36
CA GLY A 171 2.29 -9.96 15.29
C GLY A 171 2.39 -8.50 14.85
N GLN A 172 2.98 -8.21 13.70
CA GLN A 172 3.00 -6.88 13.09
C GLN A 172 1.99 -6.81 11.94
N MET A 173 1.17 -5.76 11.90
CA MET A 173 0.16 -5.58 10.86
C MET A 173 0.79 -5.32 9.50
N LEU A 174 0.18 -5.89 8.46
CA LEU A 174 0.52 -5.56 7.08
C LEU A 174 0.23 -4.09 6.77
N GLY A 175 1.00 -3.52 5.86
CA GLY A 175 1.02 -2.08 5.58
C GLY A 175 1.97 -1.29 6.47
N THR A 176 2.67 -1.94 7.41
CA THR A 176 3.59 -1.27 8.35
C THR A 176 5.05 -1.68 8.23
N PHE A 177 5.37 -2.59 7.30
CA PHE A 177 6.75 -3.06 7.08
C PHE A 177 7.55 -2.14 6.17
N GLY A 178 6.93 -1.67 5.08
CA GLY A 178 7.56 -0.78 4.09
C GLY A 178 7.66 0.67 4.57
N ARG A 179 8.38 1.49 3.81
CA ARG A 179 8.37 2.95 3.99
C ARG A 179 6.96 3.52 3.82
N PHE A 180 6.19 2.92 2.90
CA PHE A 180 4.79 3.21 2.66
C PHE A 180 3.99 1.91 2.67
N GLY A 181 2.78 1.97 3.21
CA GLY A 181 1.81 0.88 3.17
C GLY A 181 0.51 1.32 2.53
N VAL A 182 0.07 0.59 1.53
CA VAL A 182 -1.12 0.89 0.74
C VAL A 182 -2.32 0.15 1.30
N LEU A 183 -3.39 0.86 1.55
CA LEU A 183 -4.69 0.32 1.95
C LEU A 183 -5.74 0.65 0.89
N SER A 184 -6.70 -0.23 0.71
CA SER A 184 -7.81 -0.04 -0.23
C SER A 184 -9.15 -0.30 0.45
N PHE A 185 -10.09 0.59 0.19
CA PHE A 185 -11.48 0.50 0.64
C PHE A 185 -12.45 0.46 -0.54
N ASN A 186 -11.99 -0.12 -1.67
CA ASN A 186 -12.84 -0.37 -2.82
C ASN A 186 -13.96 -1.38 -2.48
N GLY A 187 -15.02 -1.41 -3.29
CA GLY A 187 -16.24 -2.20 -3.03
C GLY A 187 -16.04 -3.70 -2.77
N ASN A 188 -14.94 -4.28 -3.25
CA ASN A 188 -14.62 -5.71 -3.08
C ASN A 188 -13.63 -6.00 -1.94
N LYS A 189 -13.24 -4.99 -1.14
CA LYS A 189 -12.26 -5.17 -0.07
C LYS A 189 -12.92 -5.58 1.24
N MET A 190 -12.10 -5.96 2.23
CA MET A 190 -12.54 -6.38 3.58
C MET A 190 -13.49 -5.37 4.21
N ILE A 191 -13.14 -4.09 4.13
CA ILE A 191 -13.98 -2.94 4.52
C ILE A 191 -14.04 -2.03 3.30
N THR A 192 -15.22 -1.47 3.03
CA THR A 192 -15.42 -0.61 1.86
C THR A 192 -16.03 0.74 2.24
N THR A 193 -15.61 1.75 1.49
CA THR A 193 -16.25 3.07 1.40
C THR A 193 -16.80 3.30 -0.02
N SER A 194 -17.14 2.23 -0.74
CA SER A 194 -17.47 2.18 -2.17
C SER A 194 -16.25 2.40 -3.07
N GLY A 195 -15.57 3.50 -2.95
CA GLY A 195 -14.23 3.79 -3.42
C GLY A 195 -13.46 4.43 -2.28
N GLY A 196 -12.17 4.32 -2.27
CA GLY A 196 -11.32 4.88 -1.22
C GLY A 196 -10.01 4.11 -1.07
N GLY A 197 -9.06 4.74 -0.42
CA GLY A 197 -7.79 4.15 -0.06
C GLY A 197 -7.13 4.97 1.03
N ALA A 198 -6.00 4.48 1.50
CA ALA A 198 -5.13 5.25 2.37
C ALA A 198 -3.67 4.84 2.15
N LEU A 199 -2.76 5.74 2.49
CA LEU A 199 -1.35 5.49 2.52
C LEU A 199 -0.84 5.63 3.96
N LEU A 200 -0.27 4.56 4.48
CA LEU A 200 0.48 4.58 5.73
C LEU A 200 1.90 5.05 5.44
N CYS A 201 2.37 6.04 6.19
CA CYS A 201 3.70 6.64 6.05
C CYS A 201 4.50 6.36 7.31
N GLN A 202 5.76 5.95 7.19
CA GLN A 202 6.61 5.68 8.37
C GLN A 202 6.89 6.95 9.18
N THR A 203 6.93 8.12 8.55
CA THR A 203 7.30 9.38 9.19
C THR A 203 6.28 10.48 8.89
N ALA A 204 6.24 11.50 9.76
CA ALA A 204 5.46 12.71 9.53
C ALA A 204 5.95 13.47 8.29
N GLU A 205 7.26 13.47 8.02
CA GLU A 205 7.83 14.10 6.82
C GLU A 205 7.32 13.42 5.54
N ASP A 206 7.22 12.09 5.53
CA ASP A 206 6.65 11.36 4.39
C ASP A 206 5.16 11.69 4.22
N LYS A 207 4.40 11.82 5.32
CA LYS A 207 3.01 12.28 5.26
C LYS A 207 2.91 13.67 4.63
N GLU A 208 3.73 14.61 5.07
CA GLU A 208 3.75 15.97 4.52
C GLU A 208 4.01 15.97 3.00
N LYS A 209 4.94 15.15 2.52
CA LYS A 209 5.20 15.00 1.07
C LYS A 209 3.99 14.48 0.29
N ILE A 210 3.19 13.62 0.87
CA ILE A 210 1.99 13.06 0.23
C ILE A 210 0.86 14.09 0.19
N MET A 211 0.78 14.96 1.19
CA MET A 211 -0.26 16.00 1.31
C MET A 211 -0.06 17.18 0.38
N TRP A 212 1.15 17.37 -0.19
CA TRP A 212 1.49 18.42 -1.18
C TRP A 212 1.26 17.93 -2.61
#